data_40361633f2f835be452c616f80b42dbc
#
_entry.id   40361633f2f835be452c616f80b42dbc
#
_cell.length_a   1.000
_cell.length_b   1.000
_cell.length_c   1.000
_cell.angle_alpha   90.00
_cell.angle_beta   90.00
_cell.angle_gamma   90.00
#
_symmetry.space_group_name_H-M   'P 1'
#
loop_
_entity.id
_entity.type
_entity.pdbx_description
1 polymer ?
#
loop_
_entity_poly.entity_id
_entity_poly.type
_entity_poly.pdbx_seq_one_letter_code
_entity_poly.pdbx_strand_id
1 'polypeptide(L)'
;MNNGKNNKNHFEPNSMQKEILEKLENTRKSGNKKGLVVAATGTGKTYLAAMDIKNFFENKEKRFLFLAHREELLENAILVCKKIMKIGENKIGRIFGGRKETEKKIIFATVQSLQNNYLEFSKDYFDYIVIDEFHHSSAKSYTKILNYFNPKFLLGLTATPERMDGKDILELCDYNLVGEMGLKRAMEQDLIAPFHYFGINDETFDYEKIPYKNGKYQEDILVKNLSNNKRVDYIIESIKKIGFDGEKMSCIAFCENINHASFMNENFNKNGYISKVLTSKTSKFEREKILEDFKNKKSEILCVVDILNEGIDIPNINLLLFLRPTFSSTIFTQQIGRGLRKCENKDFVTIIDFIGNHKKDYIIAKFFYEEMLNNKNILYSKKEKLIKEIKTNFENIPMASYVELDRICQERIINKIEKINFNSKIMLKEAYDSFKNEIGKNDDEILEILDFDRNIELFIELSSKYGSFYTAQKNLESNSIDELNFSNIEFLSYLEKKLTLVEPFTYLIMDLFLDKDKKIKNITENDILKKYKNYFNILEFKNTYLIKRILKELIEDEILDFESNSEFKNNKNYKISKK
;
A
#
# COMPACT_ATOMS: atom_id res chain seq x y z
N MET A 1 7.77 9.97 52.20
CA MET A 1 6.35 9.77 51.85
C MET A 1 6.29 9.10 50.50
N ASN A 2 5.93 7.81 50.51
CA ASN A 2 5.84 6.94 49.37
C ASN A 2 4.66 7.34 48.45
N ASN A 3 4.94 7.81 47.26
CA ASN A 3 3.95 7.83 46.19
C ASN A 3 4.20 6.66 45.28
N GLY A 4 3.53 5.54 45.57
CA GLY A 4 3.45 4.39 44.69
C GLY A 4 2.79 4.75 43.37
N LYS A 5 3.56 4.83 42.30
CA LYS A 5 3.03 4.84 40.94
C LYS A 5 2.49 3.45 40.64
N ASN A 6 1.18 3.27 40.82
CA ASN A 6 0.41 2.19 40.24
C ASN A 6 0.46 2.34 38.73
N ASN A 7 1.41 1.71 38.07
CA ASN A 7 1.43 1.49 36.64
C ASN A 7 0.33 0.47 36.28
N LYS A 8 -0.92 0.91 36.24
CA LYS A 8 -1.96 0.23 35.49
C LYS A 8 -1.63 0.49 34.02
N ASN A 9 -0.95 -0.47 33.38
CA ASN A 9 -0.78 -0.53 31.93
C ASN A 9 -2.17 -0.63 31.26
N HIS A 10 -2.91 0.45 31.19
CA HIS A 10 -4.07 0.62 30.31
C HIS A 10 -3.51 0.92 28.92
N PHE A 11 -3.53 -0.07 28.03
CA PHE A 11 -3.28 0.14 26.62
C PHE A 11 -4.45 0.93 26.04
N GLU A 12 -4.26 2.22 25.84
CA GLU A 12 -5.19 3.06 25.13
C GLU A 12 -4.84 3.09 23.64
N PRO A 13 -5.84 3.03 22.74
CA PRO A 13 -5.61 3.20 21.33
C PRO A 13 -5.10 4.62 21.04
N ASN A 14 -4.13 4.74 20.13
CA ASN A 14 -3.67 6.04 19.63
C ASN A 14 -4.77 6.71 18.77
N SER A 15 -4.55 7.97 18.37
CA SER A 15 -5.54 8.76 17.62
C SER A 15 -6.00 8.08 16.33
N MET A 16 -5.09 7.52 15.54
CA MET A 16 -5.41 6.81 14.30
C MET A 16 -6.17 5.50 14.56
N GLN A 17 -5.76 4.76 15.59
CA GLN A 17 -6.46 3.54 15.99
C GLN A 17 -7.88 3.83 16.47
N LYS A 18 -8.10 4.91 17.25
CA LYS A 18 -9.44 5.33 17.68
C LYS A 18 -10.35 5.61 16.49
N GLU A 19 -9.86 6.41 15.54
CA GLU A 19 -10.61 6.72 14.31
C GLU A 19 -11.00 5.45 13.53
N ILE A 20 -10.05 4.52 13.35
CA ILE A 20 -10.33 3.28 12.60
C ILE A 20 -11.26 2.36 13.37
N LEU A 21 -11.15 2.26 14.70
CA LEU A 21 -12.09 1.48 15.51
C LEU A 21 -13.52 1.99 15.38
N GLU A 22 -13.72 3.31 15.37
CA GLU A 22 -15.04 3.92 15.13
C GLU A 22 -15.55 3.61 13.71
N LYS A 23 -14.69 3.70 12.69
CA LYS A 23 -15.06 3.35 11.32
C LYS A 23 -15.41 1.86 11.17
N LEU A 24 -14.67 0.95 11.82
CA LEU A 24 -14.99 -0.48 11.85
C LEU A 24 -16.35 -0.76 12.47
N GLU A 25 -16.67 -0.08 13.56
CA GLU A 25 -17.99 -0.19 14.21
C GLU A 25 -19.11 0.32 13.28
N ASN A 26 -18.91 1.47 12.62
CA ASN A 26 -19.87 2.03 11.67
C ASN A 26 -20.06 1.13 10.46
N THR A 27 -18.98 0.53 9.93
CA THR A 27 -19.02 -0.46 8.83
C THR A 27 -19.91 -1.64 9.19
N ARG A 28 -19.79 -2.18 10.40
CA ARG A 28 -20.67 -3.26 10.89
C ARG A 28 -22.11 -2.81 11.10
N LYS A 29 -22.34 -1.62 11.65
CA LYS A 29 -23.68 -1.04 11.83
C LYS A 29 -24.40 -0.82 10.50
N SER A 30 -23.67 -0.52 9.43
CA SER A 30 -24.20 -0.40 8.07
C SER A 30 -24.49 -1.76 7.40
N GLY A 31 -24.28 -2.88 8.10
CA GLY A 31 -24.57 -4.23 7.60
C GLY A 31 -23.45 -4.88 6.82
N ASN A 32 -22.30 -4.22 6.65
CA ASN A 32 -21.15 -4.78 5.97
C ASN A 32 -20.49 -5.86 6.84
N LYS A 33 -20.16 -6.99 6.22
CA LYS A 33 -19.57 -8.15 6.89
C LYS A 33 -18.06 -8.27 6.74
N LYS A 34 -17.45 -7.41 5.94
CA LYS A 34 -16.02 -7.41 5.67
C LYS A 34 -15.46 -5.99 5.71
N GLY A 35 -14.19 -5.85 6.05
CA GLY A 35 -13.49 -4.57 6.01
C GLY A 35 -11.98 -4.76 5.87
N LEU A 36 -11.34 -3.88 5.10
CA LEU A 36 -9.90 -3.82 4.93
C LEU A 36 -9.34 -2.60 5.67
N VAL A 37 -8.25 -2.79 6.40
CA VAL A 37 -7.46 -1.70 6.97
C VAL A 37 -6.05 -1.78 6.38
N VAL A 38 -5.65 -0.71 5.72
CA VAL A 38 -4.30 -0.52 5.20
C VAL A 38 -3.52 0.28 6.23
N ALA A 39 -2.47 -0.30 6.79
CA ALA A 39 -1.71 0.34 7.86
C ALA A 39 -0.21 0.07 7.74
N ALA A 40 0.59 1.12 7.69
CA ALA A 40 2.04 1.02 7.58
C ALA A 40 2.63 0.14 8.70
N THR A 41 3.77 -0.47 8.41
CA THR A 41 4.50 -1.27 9.40
C THR A 41 4.90 -0.39 10.59
N GLY A 42 4.72 -0.89 11.80
CA GLY A 42 5.04 -0.14 13.03
C GLY A 42 3.88 0.65 13.62
N THR A 43 2.77 0.85 12.93
CA THR A 43 1.59 1.61 13.40
C THR A 43 0.68 0.84 14.36
N GLY A 44 0.97 -0.43 14.64
CA GLY A 44 0.23 -1.24 15.61
C GLY A 44 -1.00 -1.95 15.05
N LYS A 45 -0.95 -2.47 13.81
CA LYS A 45 -2.03 -3.28 13.18
C LYS A 45 -2.59 -4.37 14.09
N THR A 46 -1.71 -5.17 14.68
CA THR A 46 -2.09 -6.30 15.55
C THR A 46 -2.79 -5.81 16.83
N TYR A 47 -2.38 -4.67 17.38
CA TYR A 47 -3.06 -4.03 18.53
C TYR A 47 -4.45 -3.54 18.13
N LEU A 48 -4.58 -2.91 16.97
CA LEU A 48 -5.87 -2.47 16.42
C LEU A 48 -6.84 -3.66 16.30
N ALA A 49 -6.39 -4.78 15.69
CA ALA A 49 -7.22 -5.98 15.56
C ALA A 49 -7.65 -6.53 16.92
N ALA A 50 -6.74 -6.64 17.89
CA ALA A 50 -7.07 -7.14 19.22
C ALA A 50 -8.07 -6.24 19.95
N MET A 51 -7.97 -4.91 19.78
CA MET A 51 -8.93 -3.96 20.33
C MET A 51 -10.29 -4.07 19.67
N ASP A 52 -10.34 -4.20 18.33
CA ASP A 52 -11.59 -4.34 17.61
C ASP A 52 -12.30 -5.67 17.93
N ILE A 53 -11.56 -6.79 18.02
CA ILE A 53 -12.10 -8.06 18.49
C ILE A 53 -12.67 -7.91 19.91
N LYS A 54 -11.94 -7.25 20.82
CA LYS A 54 -12.40 -7.01 22.19
C LYS A 54 -13.73 -6.24 22.20
N ASN A 55 -13.84 -5.17 21.42
CA ASN A 55 -15.04 -4.35 21.31
C ASN A 55 -16.20 -5.14 20.68
N PHE A 56 -15.94 -5.91 19.62
CA PHE A 56 -16.93 -6.73 18.94
C PHE A 56 -17.61 -7.75 19.88
N PHE A 57 -16.85 -8.39 20.74
CA PHE A 57 -17.39 -9.40 21.64
C PHE A 57 -17.89 -8.82 22.98
N GLU A 58 -17.37 -7.67 23.41
CA GLU A 58 -17.65 -7.10 24.74
C GLU A 58 -17.69 -8.18 25.84
N ASN A 59 -18.92 -8.53 26.32
CA ASN A 59 -19.15 -9.54 27.34
C ASN A 59 -19.62 -10.89 26.76
N LYS A 60 -19.64 -11.05 25.44
CA LYS A 60 -20.07 -12.29 24.77
C LYS A 60 -18.96 -13.31 24.74
N GLU A 61 -19.32 -14.56 24.52
CA GLU A 61 -18.37 -15.64 24.32
C GLU A 61 -17.58 -15.39 23.02
N LYS A 62 -16.24 -15.46 23.11
CA LYS A 62 -15.34 -15.15 22.02
C LYS A 62 -15.09 -16.37 21.15
N ARG A 63 -15.48 -16.33 19.89
CA ARG A 63 -15.18 -17.32 18.86
C ARG A 63 -14.56 -16.62 17.68
N PHE A 64 -13.23 -16.59 17.61
CA PHE A 64 -12.54 -15.95 16.51
C PHE A 64 -11.37 -16.75 15.99
N LEU A 65 -11.05 -16.50 14.73
CA LEU A 65 -9.91 -17.03 14.01
C LEU A 65 -8.96 -15.90 13.65
N PHE A 66 -7.68 -16.06 13.99
CA PHE A 66 -6.62 -15.16 13.55
C PHE A 66 -5.71 -15.92 12.58
N LEU A 67 -5.65 -15.45 11.32
CA LEU A 67 -4.87 -16.06 10.24
C LEU A 67 -3.66 -15.20 9.90
N ALA A 68 -2.52 -15.86 9.71
CA ALA A 68 -1.33 -15.27 9.11
C ALA A 68 -0.58 -16.34 8.31
N HIS A 69 0.37 -15.93 7.48
CA HIS A 69 1.16 -16.88 6.69
C HIS A 69 2.43 -17.37 7.43
N ARG A 70 2.81 -16.76 8.57
CA ARG A 70 3.99 -17.13 9.38
C ARG A 70 3.63 -17.33 10.84
N GLU A 71 4.31 -18.31 11.46
CA GLU A 71 4.13 -18.64 12.87
C GLU A 71 4.53 -17.49 13.80
N GLU A 72 5.58 -16.75 13.47
CA GLU A 72 6.09 -15.63 14.27
C GLU A 72 5.05 -14.50 14.40
N LEU A 73 4.27 -14.22 13.32
CA LEU A 73 3.15 -13.27 13.34
C LEU A 73 2.07 -13.72 14.32
N LEU A 74 1.75 -15.02 14.31
CA LEU A 74 0.73 -15.60 15.19
C LEU A 74 1.15 -15.59 16.66
N GLU A 75 2.39 -15.93 16.98
CA GLU A 75 2.89 -15.86 18.36
C GLU A 75 2.85 -14.42 18.90
N ASN A 76 3.25 -13.44 18.08
CA ASN A 76 3.11 -12.03 18.44
C ASN A 76 1.63 -11.64 18.63
N ALA A 77 0.74 -12.04 17.72
CA ALA A 77 -0.69 -11.78 17.81
C ALA A 77 -1.31 -12.40 19.08
N ILE A 78 -0.89 -13.60 19.45
CA ILE A 78 -1.29 -14.27 20.71
C ILE A 78 -0.90 -13.40 21.91
N LEU A 79 0.35 -12.93 21.97
CA LEU A 79 0.83 -12.08 23.08
C LEU A 79 0.02 -10.80 23.19
N VAL A 80 -0.25 -10.13 22.05
CA VAL A 80 -1.04 -8.90 22.01
C VAL A 80 -2.49 -9.17 22.44
N CYS A 81 -3.14 -10.22 21.91
CA CYS A 81 -4.50 -10.60 22.27
C CYS A 81 -4.63 -10.96 23.76
N LYS A 82 -3.68 -11.71 24.31
CA LYS A 82 -3.64 -12.00 25.75
C LYS A 82 -3.60 -10.72 26.59
N LYS A 83 -2.76 -9.78 26.19
CA LYS A 83 -2.57 -8.50 26.90
C LYS A 83 -3.81 -7.61 26.84
N ILE A 84 -4.39 -7.42 25.65
CA ILE A 84 -5.52 -6.51 25.40
C ILE A 84 -6.84 -7.08 25.90
N MET A 85 -7.07 -8.36 25.62
CA MET A 85 -8.37 -9.02 25.89
C MET A 85 -8.36 -9.80 27.21
N LYS A 86 -7.24 -9.86 27.91
CA LYS A 86 -7.04 -10.63 29.16
C LYS A 86 -7.47 -12.11 29.03
N ILE A 87 -7.06 -12.74 27.91
CA ILE A 87 -7.38 -14.15 27.62
C ILE A 87 -6.32 -15.05 28.22
N GLY A 88 -6.77 -16.10 28.95
CA GLY A 88 -5.88 -17.14 29.49
C GLY A 88 -5.37 -18.08 28.40
N GLU A 89 -4.16 -18.61 28.58
CA GLU A 89 -3.51 -19.55 27.66
C GLU A 89 -4.39 -20.76 27.32
N ASN A 90 -5.10 -21.29 28.31
CA ASN A 90 -5.98 -22.44 28.19
C ASN A 90 -7.17 -22.25 27.23
N LYS A 91 -7.49 -21.02 26.85
CA LYS A 91 -8.58 -20.70 25.91
C LYS A 91 -8.11 -20.59 24.46
N ILE A 92 -6.80 -20.57 24.23
CA ILE A 92 -6.18 -20.37 22.92
C ILE A 92 -5.82 -21.71 22.31
N GLY A 93 -6.24 -21.93 21.06
CA GLY A 93 -5.85 -23.04 20.23
C GLY A 93 -4.88 -22.60 19.13
N ARG A 94 -3.95 -23.45 18.81
CA ARG A 94 -2.92 -23.24 17.78
C ARG A 94 -3.05 -24.31 16.70
N ILE A 95 -3.11 -23.87 15.44
CA ILE A 95 -3.04 -24.74 14.27
C ILE A 95 -1.80 -24.31 13.44
N PHE A 96 -0.63 -24.51 14.03
CA PHE A 96 0.69 -24.24 13.44
C PHE A 96 1.78 -24.88 14.30
N GLY A 97 3.02 -24.99 13.77
CA GLY A 97 4.16 -25.53 14.52
C GLY A 97 3.95 -26.97 14.95
N GLY A 98 3.27 -27.78 14.15
CA GLY A 98 2.95 -29.17 14.46
C GLY A 98 1.78 -29.36 15.46
N ARG A 99 1.18 -28.26 15.95
CA ARG A 99 0.00 -28.31 16.83
C ARG A 99 -1.29 -28.28 16.04
N LYS A 100 -2.32 -28.98 16.55
CA LYS A 100 -3.67 -29.05 15.98
C LYS A 100 -4.70 -29.03 17.10
N GLU A 101 -4.99 -27.85 17.62
CA GLU A 101 -5.89 -27.63 18.77
C GLU A 101 -7.23 -27.05 18.26
N THR A 102 -8.05 -27.87 17.60
CA THR A 102 -9.30 -27.46 16.95
C THR A 102 -10.49 -27.34 17.89
N GLU A 103 -10.40 -27.86 19.10
CA GLU A 103 -11.48 -27.84 20.11
C GLU A 103 -11.65 -26.47 20.80
N LYS A 104 -10.70 -25.55 20.60
CA LYS A 104 -10.73 -24.22 21.22
C LYS A 104 -11.58 -23.26 20.38
N LYS A 105 -12.22 -22.31 21.05
CA LYS A 105 -13.05 -21.28 20.40
C LYS A 105 -12.25 -20.11 19.84
N ILE A 106 -11.04 -19.92 20.33
CA ILE A 106 -10.09 -18.87 19.90
C ILE A 106 -8.93 -19.58 19.22
N ILE A 107 -8.85 -19.47 17.90
CA ILE A 107 -7.87 -20.17 17.09
C ILE A 107 -6.91 -19.19 16.42
N PHE A 108 -5.63 -19.49 16.54
CA PHE A 108 -4.57 -18.88 15.74
C PHE A 108 -4.03 -19.94 14.79
N ALA A 109 -3.99 -19.65 13.49
CA ALA A 109 -3.60 -20.64 12.50
C ALA A 109 -2.75 -20.03 11.38
N THR A 110 -1.76 -20.80 10.91
CA THR A 110 -1.19 -20.49 9.60
C THR A 110 -2.17 -20.96 8.52
N VAL A 111 -2.19 -20.22 7.41
CA VAL A 111 -3.06 -20.56 6.28
C VAL A 111 -2.78 -21.96 5.76
N GLN A 112 -1.50 -22.33 5.66
CA GLN A 112 -1.07 -23.67 5.21
C GLN A 112 -1.60 -24.78 6.12
N SER A 113 -1.50 -24.59 7.45
CA SER A 113 -1.97 -25.59 8.42
C SER A 113 -3.50 -25.65 8.45
N LEU A 114 -4.18 -24.51 8.39
CA LEU A 114 -5.64 -24.46 8.39
C LEU A 114 -6.23 -25.04 7.10
N GLN A 115 -5.61 -24.83 5.94
CA GLN A 115 -6.07 -25.39 4.66
C GLN A 115 -6.27 -26.90 4.70
N ASN A 116 -5.54 -27.60 5.54
CA ASN A 116 -5.67 -29.06 5.71
C ASN A 116 -6.72 -29.44 6.76
N ASN A 117 -7.20 -28.50 7.56
CA ASN A 117 -8.03 -28.77 8.73
C ASN A 117 -9.34 -27.96 8.78
N TYR A 118 -9.58 -27.02 7.83
CA TYR A 118 -10.73 -26.10 7.91
C TYR A 118 -12.10 -26.81 7.90
N LEU A 119 -12.20 -28.01 7.28
CA LEU A 119 -13.43 -28.80 7.24
C LEU A 119 -13.82 -29.41 8.59
N GLU A 120 -12.95 -29.37 9.59
CA GLU A 120 -13.26 -29.79 10.96
C GLU A 120 -14.13 -28.78 11.71
N PHE A 121 -14.25 -27.59 11.17
CA PHE A 121 -15.10 -26.53 11.70
C PHE A 121 -16.38 -26.40 10.86
N SER A 122 -17.50 -26.07 11.49
CA SER A 122 -18.68 -25.65 10.74
C SER A 122 -18.45 -24.29 10.08
N LYS A 123 -19.20 -23.98 9.00
CA LYS A 123 -19.06 -22.72 8.26
C LYS A 123 -19.23 -21.48 9.15
N ASP A 124 -20.12 -21.56 10.13
CA ASP A 124 -20.48 -20.47 11.05
C ASP A 124 -19.75 -20.61 12.42
N TYR A 125 -18.67 -21.40 12.48
CA TYR A 125 -17.97 -21.65 13.74
C TYR A 125 -17.35 -20.39 14.33
N PHE A 126 -16.74 -19.54 13.50
CA PHE A 126 -16.12 -18.30 13.92
C PHE A 126 -17.04 -17.11 13.69
N ASP A 127 -17.26 -16.31 14.74
CA ASP A 127 -18.02 -15.06 14.64
C ASP A 127 -17.18 -13.93 14.02
N TYR A 128 -15.84 -14.00 14.22
CA TYR A 128 -14.90 -13.00 13.75
C TYR A 128 -13.66 -13.67 13.14
N ILE A 129 -13.23 -13.20 11.97
CA ILE A 129 -11.99 -13.66 11.34
C ILE A 129 -11.09 -12.46 11.09
N VAL A 130 -9.83 -12.55 11.53
CA VAL A 130 -8.76 -11.60 11.17
C VAL A 130 -7.79 -12.28 10.23
N ILE A 131 -7.38 -11.57 9.20
CA ILE A 131 -6.30 -11.99 8.30
C ILE A 131 -5.23 -10.92 8.30
N ASP A 132 -4.08 -11.25 8.88
CA ASP A 132 -2.91 -10.38 8.85
C ASP A 132 -2.09 -10.60 7.58
N GLU A 133 -1.47 -9.54 7.07
CA GLU A 133 -0.82 -9.46 5.77
C GLU A 133 -1.76 -9.91 4.63
N PHE A 134 -2.91 -9.25 4.58
CA PHE A 134 -4.03 -9.58 3.69
C PHE A 134 -3.67 -9.56 2.20
N HIS A 135 -2.61 -8.88 1.81
CA HIS A 135 -2.09 -8.88 0.43
C HIS A 135 -1.66 -10.28 -0.08
N HIS A 136 -1.53 -11.27 0.80
CA HIS A 136 -1.36 -12.68 0.42
C HIS A 136 -2.68 -13.43 0.18
N SER A 137 -3.82 -12.84 0.46
CA SER A 137 -5.12 -13.53 0.57
C SER A 137 -5.68 -14.08 -0.75
N SER A 138 -5.25 -13.59 -1.90
CA SER A 138 -5.70 -14.12 -3.20
C SER A 138 -4.99 -15.41 -3.62
N ALA A 139 -4.00 -15.90 -2.86
CA ALA A 139 -3.45 -17.22 -3.10
C ALA A 139 -4.57 -18.26 -2.96
N LYS A 140 -4.56 -19.31 -3.80
CA LYS A 140 -5.59 -20.37 -3.80
C LYS A 140 -5.91 -20.94 -2.41
N SER A 141 -4.92 -20.96 -1.53
CA SER A 141 -5.06 -21.43 -0.15
C SER A 141 -5.96 -20.53 0.71
N TYR A 142 -5.81 -19.20 0.60
CA TYR A 142 -6.65 -18.23 1.30
C TYR A 142 -8.08 -18.24 0.75
N THR A 143 -8.23 -18.20 -0.57
CA THR A 143 -9.53 -18.17 -1.23
C THR A 143 -10.42 -19.35 -0.82
N LYS A 144 -9.82 -20.56 -0.66
CA LYS A 144 -10.57 -21.74 -0.16
C LYS A 144 -11.12 -21.51 1.24
N ILE A 145 -10.31 -20.96 2.15
CA ILE A 145 -10.70 -20.72 3.54
C ILE A 145 -11.75 -19.60 3.61
N LEU A 146 -11.53 -18.51 2.86
CA LEU A 146 -12.45 -17.37 2.83
C LEU A 146 -13.83 -17.74 2.28
N ASN A 147 -13.89 -18.57 1.23
CA ASN A 147 -15.15 -19.02 0.65
C ASN A 147 -15.87 -20.09 1.49
N TYR A 148 -15.17 -20.71 2.44
CA TYR A 148 -15.77 -21.73 3.30
C TYR A 148 -16.48 -21.13 4.51
N PHE A 149 -15.80 -20.23 5.24
CA PHE A 149 -16.32 -19.66 6.47
C PHE A 149 -17.30 -18.49 6.20
N ASN A 150 -18.30 -18.40 7.05
CA ASN A 150 -19.31 -17.32 7.02
C ASN A 150 -19.32 -16.56 8.36
N PRO A 151 -18.26 -15.76 8.66
CA PRO A 151 -18.19 -15.00 9.90
C PRO A 151 -19.21 -13.85 9.92
N LYS A 152 -19.53 -13.36 11.11
CA LYS A 152 -20.29 -12.10 11.27
C LYS A 152 -19.46 -10.90 10.81
N PHE A 153 -18.13 -10.95 10.97
CA PHE A 153 -17.22 -9.95 10.43
C PHE A 153 -15.85 -10.54 10.09
N LEU A 154 -15.31 -10.09 8.96
CA LEU A 154 -13.96 -10.40 8.50
C LEU A 154 -13.15 -9.10 8.42
N LEU A 155 -12.00 -9.05 9.09
CA LEU A 155 -11.06 -7.94 9.07
C LEU A 155 -9.78 -8.35 8.33
N GLY A 156 -9.52 -7.72 7.19
CA GLY A 156 -8.23 -7.77 6.51
C GLY A 156 -7.30 -6.68 7.01
N LEU A 157 -6.05 -7.02 7.30
CA LEU A 157 -4.98 -6.08 7.66
C LEU A 157 -3.84 -6.21 6.65
N THR A 158 -3.36 -5.10 6.13
CA THR A 158 -2.18 -5.08 5.24
C THR A 158 -1.36 -3.81 5.44
N ALA A 159 -0.07 -3.88 5.13
CA ALA A 159 0.78 -2.68 5.08
C ALA A 159 0.70 -1.98 3.72
N THR A 160 0.32 -2.70 2.68
CA THR A 160 0.28 -2.22 1.30
C THR A 160 -1.01 -2.69 0.64
N PRO A 161 -1.78 -1.79 0.02
CA PRO A 161 -2.98 -2.15 -0.73
C PRO A 161 -2.63 -2.82 -2.06
N GLU A 162 -1.45 -2.52 -2.61
CA GLU A 162 -0.99 -3.03 -3.89
C GLU A 162 -0.32 -4.40 -3.75
N ARG A 163 -0.57 -5.26 -4.71
CA ARG A 163 0.03 -6.59 -4.81
C ARG A 163 1.03 -6.68 -5.95
N MET A 164 2.05 -7.52 -5.76
CA MET A 164 3.05 -7.81 -6.78
C MET A 164 2.50 -8.58 -8.00
N ASP A 165 1.34 -9.24 -7.86
CA ASP A 165 0.67 -10.01 -8.93
C ASP A 165 -0.54 -9.28 -9.55
N GLY A 166 -0.79 -8.01 -9.18
CA GLY A 166 -1.82 -7.17 -9.78
C GLY A 166 -3.27 -7.52 -9.41
N LYS A 167 -3.51 -8.50 -8.51
CA LYS A 167 -4.87 -8.87 -8.11
C LYS A 167 -5.39 -7.95 -7.00
N ASP A 168 -6.64 -7.55 -7.13
CA ASP A 168 -7.30 -6.68 -6.17
C ASP A 168 -7.60 -7.40 -4.85
N ILE A 169 -7.07 -6.87 -3.76
CA ILE A 169 -7.38 -7.34 -2.40
C ILE A 169 -8.66 -6.69 -1.85
N LEU A 170 -9.08 -5.56 -2.40
CA LEU A 170 -10.29 -4.87 -1.97
C LEU A 170 -11.55 -5.69 -2.31
N GLU A 171 -11.56 -6.38 -3.46
CA GLU A 171 -12.63 -7.29 -3.85
C GLU A 171 -12.94 -8.34 -2.75
N LEU A 172 -11.89 -8.94 -2.18
CA LEU A 172 -12.06 -9.93 -1.12
C LEU A 172 -12.70 -9.37 0.16
N CYS A 173 -12.66 -8.04 0.32
CA CYS A 173 -13.30 -7.30 1.39
C CYS A 173 -14.55 -6.53 0.93
N ASP A 174 -15.16 -6.93 -0.20
CA ASP A 174 -16.37 -6.30 -0.78
C ASP A 174 -16.16 -4.78 -0.98
N TYR A 175 -14.95 -4.37 -1.37
CA TYR A 175 -14.48 -2.98 -1.56
C TYR A 175 -14.60 -2.07 -0.32
N ASN A 176 -14.76 -2.64 0.86
CA ASN A 176 -14.85 -1.89 2.11
C ASN A 176 -13.47 -1.54 2.65
N LEU A 177 -12.85 -0.49 2.14
CA LEU A 177 -11.67 0.13 2.74
C LEU A 177 -12.09 0.98 3.93
N VAL A 178 -11.91 0.44 5.14
CA VAL A 178 -12.33 1.10 6.38
C VAL A 178 -11.43 2.26 6.75
N GLY A 179 -10.13 2.13 6.51
CA GLY A 179 -9.20 3.22 6.78
C GLY A 179 -7.77 2.92 6.38
N GLU A 180 -7.01 4.01 6.23
CA GLU A 180 -5.59 3.98 5.90
C GLU A 180 -4.77 4.68 6.98
N MET A 181 -3.69 4.02 7.42
CA MET A 181 -2.63 4.56 8.27
C MET A 181 -1.32 4.56 7.49
N GLY A 182 -1.17 5.46 6.49
CA GLY A 182 0.04 5.61 5.70
C GLY A 182 1.23 6.11 6.51
N LEU A 183 2.45 5.92 6.00
CA LEU A 183 3.70 6.33 6.67
C LEU A 183 3.72 7.82 6.99
N LYS A 184 3.37 8.68 6.03
CA LYS A 184 3.32 10.14 6.22
C LYS A 184 2.46 10.52 7.41
N ARG A 185 1.22 10.03 7.44
CA ARG A 185 0.27 10.33 8.52
C ARG A 185 0.73 9.79 9.88
N ALA A 186 1.35 8.59 9.88
CA ALA A 186 1.92 8.01 11.09
C ALA A 186 3.09 8.85 11.64
N MET A 187 3.89 9.42 10.76
CA MET A 187 4.95 10.38 11.14
C MET A 187 4.36 11.68 11.68
N GLU A 188 3.43 12.32 10.97
CA GLU A 188 2.77 13.57 11.37
C GLU A 188 2.09 13.47 12.75
N GLN A 189 1.63 12.29 13.11
CA GLN A 189 1.03 12.00 14.42
C GLN A 189 2.03 11.45 15.44
N ASP A 190 3.32 11.49 15.13
CA ASP A 190 4.38 11.02 16.03
C ASP A 190 4.20 9.57 16.52
N LEU A 191 3.67 8.68 15.67
CA LEU A 191 3.43 7.27 15.98
C LEU A 191 4.63 6.37 15.68
N ILE A 192 5.52 6.82 14.80
CA ILE A 192 6.75 6.13 14.38
C ILE A 192 7.94 7.07 14.55
N ALA A 193 9.15 6.50 14.63
CA ALA A 193 10.37 7.28 14.72
C ALA A 193 10.68 7.96 13.38
N PRO A 194 11.25 9.18 13.38
CA PRO A 194 11.79 9.80 12.18
C PRO A 194 12.96 8.99 11.63
N PHE A 195 13.34 9.27 10.37
CA PHE A 195 14.47 8.62 9.73
C PHE A 195 15.40 9.61 9.02
N HIS A 196 16.68 9.26 8.96
CA HIS A 196 17.69 9.95 8.17
C HIS A 196 18.17 9.00 7.07
N TYR A 197 17.77 9.28 5.82
CA TYR A 197 18.10 8.44 4.68
C TYR A 197 19.27 9.02 3.89
N PHE A 198 20.27 8.19 3.66
CA PHE A 198 21.47 8.49 2.88
C PHE A 198 21.57 7.56 1.67
N GLY A 199 21.27 8.08 0.51
CA GLY A 199 21.46 7.38 -0.77
C GLY A 199 22.87 7.61 -1.31
N ILE A 200 23.75 6.63 -1.14
CA ILE A 200 25.16 6.71 -1.48
C ILE A 200 25.43 6.08 -2.84
N ASN A 201 26.22 6.76 -3.66
CA ASN A 201 26.64 6.23 -4.95
C ASN A 201 27.60 5.05 -4.78
N ASP A 202 27.20 3.84 -5.16
CA ASP A 202 28.04 2.65 -5.16
C ASP A 202 28.76 2.48 -6.50
N GLU A 203 30.01 2.94 -6.55
CA GLU A 203 30.90 2.81 -7.71
C GLU A 203 31.84 1.61 -7.62
N THR A 204 31.66 0.73 -6.63
CA THR A 204 32.54 -0.42 -6.43
C THR A 204 32.45 -1.45 -7.56
N PHE A 205 31.35 -1.42 -8.31
CA PHE A 205 31.13 -2.18 -9.55
C PHE A 205 30.03 -1.54 -10.40
N ASP A 206 29.90 -2.02 -11.65
CA ASP A 206 28.99 -1.49 -12.65
C ASP A 206 27.86 -2.49 -12.95
N TYR A 207 26.63 -2.14 -12.56
CA TYR A 207 25.44 -2.97 -12.82
C TYR A 207 25.11 -3.14 -14.31
N GLU A 208 25.54 -2.21 -15.19
CA GLU A 208 25.29 -2.33 -16.63
C GLU A 208 26.04 -3.51 -17.26
N LYS A 209 27.11 -3.99 -16.61
CA LYS A 209 27.87 -5.17 -17.02
C LYS A 209 27.22 -6.49 -16.59
N ILE A 210 26.15 -6.44 -15.79
CA ILE A 210 25.45 -7.64 -15.30
C ILE A 210 24.27 -7.93 -16.22
N PRO A 211 24.14 -9.15 -16.77
CA PRO A 211 22.99 -9.52 -17.60
C PRO A 211 21.67 -9.33 -16.87
N TYR A 212 20.72 -8.64 -17.53
CA TYR A 212 19.40 -8.35 -17.01
C TYR A 212 18.34 -8.93 -17.94
N LYS A 213 17.55 -9.92 -17.47
CA LYS A 213 16.48 -10.58 -18.23
C LYS A 213 15.26 -10.78 -17.35
N ASN A 214 14.06 -10.68 -17.95
CA ASN A 214 12.77 -10.89 -17.26
C ASN A 214 12.64 -10.09 -15.94
N GLY A 215 13.09 -8.84 -15.94
CA GLY A 215 12.99 -7.98 -14.76
C GLY A 215 13.99 -8.25 -13.64
N LYS A 216 14.99 -9.15 -13.84
CA LYS A 216 15.98 -9.55 -12.83
C LYS A 216 17.38 -9.57 -13.39
N TYR A 217 18.37 -9.29 -12.53
CA TYR A 217 19.78 -9.54 -12.82
C TYR A 217 20.10 -11.03 -12.69
N GLN A 218 21.13 -11.46 -13.41
CA GLN A 218 21.67 -12.82 -13.22
C GLN A 218 22.30 -12.89 -11.83
N GLU A 219 21.69 -13.67 -10.94
CA GLU A 219 21.96 -13.67 -9.50
C GLU A 219 23.42 -13.99 -9.16
N ASP A 220 24.00 -15.04 -9.77
CA ASP A 220 25.39 -15.45 -9.46
C ASP A 220 26.39 -14.34 -9.78
N ILE A 221 26.21 -13.64 -10.91
CA ILE A 221 27.08 -12.54 -11.32
C ILE A 221 26.86 -11.34 -10.41
N LEU A 222 25.59 -11.01 -10.08
CA LEU A 222 25.27 -9.93 -9.16
C LEU A 222 25.91 -10.18 -7.80
N VAL A 223 25.69 -11.34 -7.18
CA VAL A 223 26.24 -11.69 -5.87
C VAL A 223 27.76 -11.65 -5.85
N LYS A 224 28.43 -12.15 -6.91
CA LYS A 224 29.88 -12.07 -7.05
C LYS A 224 30.39 -10.62 -7.02
N ASN A 225 29.68 -9.69 -7.68
CA ASN A 225 30.03 -8.28 -7.69
C ASN A 225 29.72 -7.59 -6.35
N LEU A 226 28.61 -7.93 -5.71
CA LEU A 226 28.23 -7.43 -4.38
C LEU A 226 29.19 -7.93 -3.28
N SER A 227 29.80 -9.11 -3.47
CA SER A 227 30.68 -9.79 -2.50
C SER A 227 32.16 -9.52 -2.82
N ASN A 228 32.59 -8.27 -2.77
CA ASN A 228 34.00 -7.89 -2.95
C ASN A 228 34.51 -7.04 -1.79
N ASN A 229 35.82 -7.17 -1.48
CA ASN A 229 36.44 -6.50 -0.33
C ASN A 229 36.40 -4.97 -0.45
N LYS A 230 36.62 -4.43 -1.63
CA LYS A 230 36.57 -2.98 -1.87
C LYS A 230 35.21 -2.40 -1.46
N ARG A 231 34.16 -3.13 -1.75
CA ARG A 231 32.79 -2.73 -1.35
C ARG A 231 32.58 -2.83 0.16
N VAL A 232 33.14 -3.87 0.80
CA VAL A 232 33.08 -4.00 2.26
C VAL A 232 33.75 -2.81 2.94
N ASP A 233 34.97 -2.43 2.49
CA ASP A 233 35.69 -1.28 3.04
C ASP A 233 34.84 0.00 2.88
N TYR A 234 34.27 0.21 1.70
CA TYR A 234 33.41 1.36 1.42
C TYR A 234 32.16 1.40 2.32
N ILE A 235 31.51 0.25 2.55
CA ILE A 235 30.36 0.14 3.46
C ILE A 235 30.77 0.51 4.89
N ILE A 236 31.89 -0.02 5.37
CA ILE A 236 32.38 0.23 6.73
C ILE A 236 32.76 1.71 6.92
N GLU A 237 33.45 2.31 5.94
CA GLU A 237 33.76 3.74 5.95
C GLU A 237 32.48 4.59 5.98
N SER A 238 31.48 4.22 5.19
CA SER A 238 30.19 4.90 5.18
C SER A 238 29.48 4.83 6.52
N ILE A 239 29.48 3.66 7.17
CA ILE A 239 28.90 3.50 8.52
C ILE A 239 29.62 4.42 9.52
N LYS A 240 30.95 4.47 9.48
CA LYS A 240 31.76 5.32 10.38
C LYS A 240 31.53 6.81 10.14
N LYS A 241 31.37 7.21 8.87
CA LYS A 241 31.20 8.61 8.46
C LYS A 241 29.81 9.14 8.81
N ILE A 242 28.77 8.36 8.55
CA ILE A 242 27.36 8.77 8.73
C ILE A 242 26.91 8.55 10.17
N GLY A 243 27.30 7.40 10.76
CA GLY A 243 26.90 7.05 12.12
C GLY A 243 25.48 6.52 12.24
N PHE A 244 25.04 6.44 13.48
CA PHE A 244 23.70 5.98 13.88
C PHE A 244 23.30 6.65 15.19
N ASP A 245 22.03 6.60 15.51
CA ASP A 245 21.50 7.16 16.76
C ASP A 245 21.82 6.27 17.98
N GLY A 246 22.17 6.90 19.11
CA GLY A 246 22.47 6.24 20.38
C GLY A 246 23.89 5.69 20.50
N GLU A 247 24.20 5.07 21.64
CA GLU A 247 25.57 4.63 21.99
C GLU A 247 25.96 3.28 21.37
N LYS A 248 25.01 2.39 21.16
CA LYS A 248 25.25 1.03 20.65
C LYS A 248 24.49 0.79 19.36
N MET A 249 25.22 0.28 18.37
CA MET A 249 24.65 -0.10 17.09
C MET A 249 23.66 -1.26 17.23
N SER A 250 22.55 -1.16 16.53
CA SER A 250 21.57 -2.21 16.32
C SER A 250 21.14 -2.17 14.86
N CYS A 251 21.89 -2.87 14.02
CA CYS A 251 21.86 -2.75 12.56
C CYS A 251 21.22 -3.97 11.90
N ILE A 252 20.35 -3.73 10.93
CA ILE A 252 19.90 -4.76 9.98
C ILE A 252 20.54 -4.45 8.61
N ALA A 253 21.26 -5.43 8.05
CA ALA A 253 21.86 -5.39 6.73
C ALA A 253 21.09 -6.30 5.76
N PHE A 254 20.38 -5.70 4.80
CA PHE A 254 19.59 -6.44 3.80
C PHE A 254 20.49 -6.90 2.66
N CYS A 255 20.69 -8.21 2.55
CA CYS A 255 21.55 -8.87 1.57
C CYS A 255 20.74 -9.51 0.45
N GLU A 256 21.38 -9.76 -0.71
CA GLU A 256 20.75 -10.31 -1.90
C GLU A 256 20.34 -11.77 -1.72
N ASN A 257 21.30 -12.59 -1.24
CA ASN A 257 21.06 -14.01 -0.95
C ASN A 257 21.93 -14.48 0.22
N ILE A 258 21.83 -15.79 0.54
CA ILE A 258 22.50 -16.40 1.68
C ILE A 258 24.03 -16.28 1.56
N ASN A 259 24.58 -16.45 0.35
CA ASN A 259 26.03 -16.36 0.14
C ASN A 259 26.52 -14.94 0.38
N HIS A 260 25.79 -13.93 -0.12
CA HIS A 260 26.11 -12.53 0.14
C HIS A 260 26.01 -12.20 1.65
N ALA A 261 24.95 -12.68 2.34
CA ALA A 261 24.80 -12.47 3.77
C ALA A 261 25.94 -13.10 4.58
N SER A 262 26.37 -14.31 4.22
CA SER A 262 27.50 -14.99 4.86
C SER A 262 28.82 -14.25 4.63
N PHE A 263 29.07 -13.81 3.39
CA PHE A 263 30.23 -13.00 3.04
C PHE A 263 30.30 -11.69 3.85
N MET A 264 29.20 -10.95 3.90
CA MET A 264 29.12 -9.69 4.66
C MET A 264 29.31 -9.93 6.15
N ASN A 265 28.68 -10.96 6.71
CA ASN A 265 28.84 -11.33 8.11
C ASN A 265 30.31 -11.64 8.49
N GLU A 266 31.00 -12.43 7.68
CA GLU A 266 32.42 -12.72 7.90
C GLU A 266 33.27 -11.45 7.90
N ASN A 267 33.01 -10.56 6.93
CA ASN A 267 33.78 -9.34 6.79
C ASN A 267 33.46 -8.31 7.88
N PHE A 268 32.20 -8.18 8.33
CA PHE A 268 31.88 -7.36 9.48
C PHE A 268 32.58 -7.87 10.75
N ASN A 269 32.57 -9.19 11.00
CA ASN A 269 33.28 -9.77 12.14
C ASN A 269 34.80 -9.57 12.05
N LYS A 270 35.41 -9.68 10.86
CA LYS A 270 36.83 -9.39 10.64
C LYS A 270 37.21 -7.95 10.95
N ASN A 271 36.26 -7.03 10.76
CA ASN A 271 36.43 -5.60 11.03
C ASN A 271 35.97 -5.17 12.44
N GLY A 272 35.78 -6.13 13.35
CA GLY A 272 35.55 -5.89 14.77
C GLY A 272 34.09 -5.69 15.18
N TYR A 273 33.13 -5.84 14.26
CA TYR A 273 31.71 -5.83 14.60
C TYR A 273 31.23 -7.22 15.04
N ILE A 274 30.26 -7.29 15.94
CA ILE A 274 29.62 -8.54 16.32
C ILE A 274 28.41 -8.79 15.39
N SER A 275 28.64 -9.52 14.29
CA SER A 275 27.63 -9.78 13.26
C SER A 275 27.13 -11.22 13.30
N LYS A 276 25.85 -11.43 12.94
CA LYS A 276 25.19 -12.73 12.79
C LYS A 276 24.41 -12.77 11.47
N VAL A 277 24.19 -14.00 10.96
CA VAL A 277 23.36 -14.25 9.77
C VAL A 277 22.01 -14.80 10.19
N LEU A 278 20.95 -14.27 9.58
CA LEU A 278 19.59 -14.75 9.78
C LEU A 278 18.91 -14.95 8.42
N THR A 279 18.64 -16.21 8.07
CA THR A 279 18.08 -16.61 6.77
C THR A 279 16.99 -17.67 6.92
N SER A 280 16.34 -18.04 5.82
CA SER A 280 15.35 -19.13 5.80
C SER A 280 15.92 -20.50 6.24
N LYS A 281 17.24 -20.69 6.14
CA LYS A 281 17.94 -21.91 6.57
C LYS A 281 18.26 -21.94 8.07
N THR A 282 18.13 -20.80 8.78
CA THR A 282 18.38 -20.75 10.23
C THR A 282 17.27 -21.50 10.97
N SER A 283 17.64 -22.47 11.78
CA SER A 283 16.71 -23.28 12.57
C SER A 283 15.90 -22.39 13.54
N LYS A 284 14.71 -22.84 13.95
CA LYS A 284 13.85 -22.07 14.87
C LYS A 284 14.57 -21.72 16.18
N PHE A 285 15.23 -22.70 16.80
CA PHE A 285 15.99 -22.50 18.04
C PHE A 285 17.13 -21.50 17.89
N GLU A 286 17.91 -21.63 16.82
CA GLU A 286 19.02 -20.73 16.54
C GLU A 286 18.52 -19.31 16.23
N ARG A 287 17.41 -19.19 15.49
CA ARG A 287 16.76 -17.92 15.19
C ARG A 287 16.33 -17.19 16.47
N GLU A 288 15.65 -17.88 17.37
CA GLU A 288 15.23 -17.32 18.66
C GLU A 288 16.44 -16.81 19.46
N LYS A 289 17.51 -17.59 19.52
CA LYS A 289 18.75 -17.19 20.19
C LYS A 289 19.43 -15.98 19.55
N ILE A 290 19.54 -15.95 18.22
CA ILE A 290 20.12 -14.80 17.49
C ILE A 290 19.31 -13.53 17.75
N LEU A 291 17.98 -13.62 17.69
CA LEU A 291 17.10 -12.48 17.94
C LEU A 291 17.15 -12.00 19.39
N GLU A 292 17.25 -12.91 20.34
CA GLU A 292 17.42 -12.58 21.76
C GLU A 292 18.76 -11.89 22.01
N ASP A 293 19.85 -12.43 21.46
CA ASP A 293 21.18 -11.81 21.57
C ASP A 293 21.20 -10.41 20.93
N PHE A 294 20.51 -10.22 19.81
CA PHE A 294 20.41 -8.92 19.16
C PHE A 294 19.56 -7.94 19.99
N LYS A 295 18.41 -8.36 20.52
CA LYS A 295 17.59 -7.53 21.42
C LYS A 295 18.36 -7.11 22.67
N ASN A 296 19.20 -7.98 23.20
CA ASN A 296 20.03 -7.72 24.37
C ASN A 296 21.34 -6.99 24.04
N LYS A 297 21.51 -6.50 22.81
CA LYS A 297 22.70 -5.77 22.32
C LYS A 297 24.01 -6.55 22.49
N LYS A 298 23.94 -7.90 22.40
CA LYS A 298 25.10 -8.82 22.36
C LYS A 298 25.63 -9.02 20.93
N SER A 299 24.81 -8.74 19.92
CA SER A 299 25.24 -8.60 18.52
C SER A 299 24.79 -7.26 17.98
N GLU A 300 25.58 -6.69 17.06
CA GLU A 300 25.42 -5.34 16.54
C GLU A 300 24.77 -5.33 15.16
N ILE A 301 25.07 -6.34 14.34
CA ILE A 301 24.62 -6.42 12.95
C ILE A 301 23.95 -7.76 12.67
N LEU A 302 22.76 -7.71 12.10
CA LEU A 302 22.10 -8.87 11.50
C LEU A 302 22.13 -8.78 9.99
N CYS A 303 22.89 -9.68 9.33
CA CYS A 303 22.82 -9.86 7.88
C CYS A 303 21.63 -10.76 7.54
N VAL A 304 20.66 -10.22 6.78
CA VAL A 304 19.38 -10.88 6.54
C VAL A 304 19.06 -11.04 5.07
N VAL A 305 18.33 -12.10 4.74
CA VAL A 305 17.79 -12.36 3.40
C VAL A 305 16.29 -12.65 3.52
N ASP A 306 15.44 -11.75 3.05
CA ASP A 306 13.96 -11.84 2.93
C ASP A 306 13.18 -12.31 4.18
N ILE A 307 13.87 -12.54 5.28
CA ILE A 307 13.26 -13.09 6.52
C ILE A 307 12.64 -12.00 7.40
N LEU A 308 13.23 -10.81 7.41
CA LEU A 308 12.75 -9.70 8.24
C LEU A 308 11.77 -8.78 7.50
N ASN A 309 11.31 -9.17 6.31
CA ASN A 309 10.28 -8.38 5.62
C ASN A 309 8.97 -8.36 6.42
N GLU A 310 8.70 -9.43 7.21
CA GLU A 310 7.46 -9.59 7.99
C GLU A 310 7.68 -10.33 9.32
N GLY A 311 6.87 -10.01 10.33
CA GLY A 311 6.67 -10.85 11.52
C GLY A 311 7.60 -10.64 12.71
N ILE A 312 8.73 -9.98 12.58
CA ILE A 312 9.71 -9.85 13.68
C ILE A 312 9.63 -8.47 14.31
N ASP A 313 9.46 -8.43 15.62
CA ASP A 313 9.40 -7.21 16.42
C ASP A 313 10.75 -6.92 17.08
N ILE A 314 11.49 -5.97 16.53
CA ILE A 314 12.75 -5.48 17.10
C ILE A 314 12.69 -3.94 17.13
N PRO A 315 12.25 -3.33 18.23
CA PRO A 315 12.05 -1.88 18.28
C PRO A 315 13.34 -1.05 18.39
N ASN A 316 14.43 -1.65 18.84
CA ASN A 316 15.71 -0.96 19.09
C ASN A 316 16.64 -0.85 17.87
N ILE A 317 16.14 -1.06 16.66
CA ILE A 317 16.94 -0.88 15.43
C ILE A 317 17.20 0.62 15.23
N ASN A 318 18.46 1.01 15.09
CA ASN A 318 18.90 2.38 14.86
C ASN A 318 19.67 2.57 13.54
N LEU A 319 20.01 1.48 12.85
CA LEU A 319 20.67 1.51 11.53
C LEU A 319 20.07 0.46 10.60
N LEU A 320 19.77 0.86 9.37
CA LEU A 320 19.40 -0.04 8.27
C LEU A 320 20.40 0.11 7.13
N LEU A 321 20.95 -0.99 6.66
CA LEU A 321 21.87 -1.03 5.51
C LEU A 321 21.19 -1.77 4.35
N PHE A 322 21.01 -1.08 3.23
CA PHE A 322 20.55 -1.68 1.99
C PHE A 322 21.75 -2.04 1.13
N LEU A 323 22.17 -3.32 1.21
CA LEU A 323 23.35 -3.85 0.54
C LEU A 323 23.00 -4.53 -0.78
N ARG A 324 21.75 -4.44 -1.21
CA ARG A 324 21.24 -5.00 -2.47
C ARG A 324 20.40 -3.96 -3.21
N PRO A 325 20.23 -4.09 -4.54
CA PRO A 325 19.32 -3.22 -5.28
C PRO A 325 17.88 -3.34 -4.79
N THR A 326 17.21 -2.22 -4.67
CA THR A 326 15.77 -2.18 -4.34
C THR A 326 14.94 -2.12 -5.62
N PHE A 327 14.08 -3.11 -5.86
CA PHE A 327 13.25 -3.22 -7.06
C PHE A 327 11.75 -3.02 -6.80
N SER A 328 11.33 -2.86 -5.55
CA SER A 328 9.94 -2.74 -5.14
C SER A 328 9.79 -1.75 -4.01
N SER A 329 8.95 -0.73 -4.20
CA SER A 329 8.58 0.23 -3.14
C SER A 329 7.89 -0.47 -1.97
N THR A 330 7.07 -1.50 -2.24
CA THR A 330 6.40 -2.31 -1.21
C THR A 330 7.39 -2.99 -0.27
N ILE A 331 8.39 -3.70 -0.84
CA ILE A 331 9.44 -4.37 -0.04
C ILE A 331 10.25 -3.32 0.73
N PHE A 332 10.56 -2.19 0.10
CA PHE A 332 11.29 -1.10 0.74
C PHE A 332 10.51 -0.52 1.92
N THR A 333 9.21 -0.27 1.76
CA THR A 333 8.31 0.19 2.84
C THR A 333 8.32 -0.79 4.03
N GLN A 334 8.23 -2.09 3.76
CA GLN A 334 8.26 -3.11 4.79
C GLN A 334 9.60 -3.15 5.54
N GLN A 335 10.70 -3.01 4.81
CA GLN A 335 12.07 -3.02 5.36
C GLN A 335 12.36 -1.77 6.20
N ILE A 336 12.04 -0.57 5.70
CA ILE A 336 12.17 0.67 6.47
C ILE A 336 11.30 0.61 7.72
N GLY A 337 10.05 0.15 7.60
CA GLY A 337 9.12 0.05 8.71
C GLY A 337 9.62 -0.75 9.91
N ARG A 338 10.66 -1.58 9.74
CA ARG A 338 11.32 -2.28 10.86
C ARG A 338 12.11 -1.32 11.74
N GLY A 339 12.78 -0.34 11.13
CA GLY A 339 13.52 0.70 11.85
C GLY A 339 12.64 1.79 12.43
N LEU A 340 11.45 2.02 11.90
CA LEU A 340 10.61 3.15 12.29
C LEU A 340 9.85 2.96 13.62
N ARG A 341 9.99 1.83 14.30
CA ARG A 341 9.36 1.63 15.60
C ARG A 341 10.01 2.49 16.66
N LYS A 342 9.18 3.16 17.44
CA LYS A 342 9.65 3.94 18.59
C LYS A 342 10.12 3.04 19.72
N CYS A 343 11.22 3.41 20.34
CA CYS A 343 11.66 2.84 21.61
C CYS A 343 12.38 3.92 22.45
N GLU A 344 12.54 3.65 23.72
CA GLU A 344 13.33 4.53 24.60
C GLU A 344 14.78 4.66 24.09
N ASN A 345 15.33 5.84 24.16
CA ASN A 345 16.69 6.18 23.72
C ASN A 345 16.92 5.97 22.21
N LYS A 346 15.89 6.20 21.39
CA LYS A 346 16.00 6.28 19.95
C LYS A 346 15.24 7.49 19.43
N ASP A 347 15.96 8.50 18.93
CA ASP A 347 15.39 9.71 18.37
C ASP A 347 15.06 9.54 16.89
N PHE A 348 15.89 8.79 16.13
CA PHE A 348 15.68 8.49 14.72
C PHE A 348 16.30 7.14 14.31
N VAL A 349 16.07 6.72 13.09
CA VAL A 349 16.78 5.61 12.46
C VAL A 349 17.62 6.12 11.28
N THR A 350 18.88 5.74 11.23
CA THR A 350 19.74 5.97 10.06
C THR A 350 19.49 4.88 9.03
N ILE A 351 19.34 5.28 7.76
CA ILE A 351 19.17 4.39 6.62
C ILE A 351 20.29 4.70 5.64
N ILE A 352 21.15 3.72 5.35
CA ILE A 352 22.21 3.85 4.35
C ILE A 352 21.88 2.90 3.20
N ASP A 353 21.65 3.47 2.02
CA ASP A 353 21.32 2.73 0.82
C ASP A 353 22.43 2.91 -0.24
N PHE A 354 23.08 1.80 -0.61
CA PHE A 354 24.17 1.79 -1.59
C PHE A 354 23.58 1.68 -3.00
N ILE A 355 23.20 2.85 -3.55
CA ILE A 355 22.52 2.96 -4.84
C ILE A 355 23.53 2.86 -5.98
N GLY A 356 23.58 1.69 -6.62
CA GLY A 356 24.33 1.51 -7.87
C GLY A 356 23.54 2.02 -9.09
N ASN A 357 24.15 1.92 -10.29
CA ASN A 357 23.51 2.29 -11.55
C ASN A 357 22.54 1.20 -12.09
N HIS A 358 21.81 0.54 -11.20
CA HIS A 358 20.89 -0.53 -11.59
C HIS A 358 19.65 -0.02 -12.35
N LYS A 359 18.93 -0.91 -13.05
CA LYS A 359 17.84 -0.53 -13.98
C LYS A 359 16.69 0.25 -13.33
N LYS A 360 16.44 0.04 -12.03
CA LYS A 360 15.30 0.62 -11.31
C LYS A 360 15.74 1.52 -10.13
N ASP A 361 16.90 2.17 -10.18
CA ASP A 361 17.40 3.06 -9.12
C ASP A 361 16.48 4.26 -8.82
N TYR A 362 15.59 4.62 -9.75
CA TYR A 362 14.57 5.66 -9.57
C TYR A 362 13.43 5.26 -8.61
N ILE A 363 13.28 3.96 -8.25
CA ILE A 363 12.21 3.50 -7.36
C ILE A 363 12.26 4.18 -5.99
N ILE A 364 13.46 4.46 -5.48
CA ILE A 364 13.63 5.14 -4.19
C ILE A 364 13.08 6.57 -4.25
N ALA A 365 13.37 7.29 -5.33
CA ALA A 365 12.81 8.63 -5.53
C ALA A 365 11.29 8.59 -5.69
N LYS A 366 10.77 7.59 -6.42
CA LYS A 366 9.33 7.34 -6.53
C LYS A 366 8.71 7.10 -5.15
N PHE A 367 9.30 6.23 -4.34
CA PHE A 367 8.82 5.94 -2.98
C PHE A 367 8.69 7.21 -2.13
N PHE A 368 9.72 8.06 -2.05
CA PHE A 368 9.64 9.29 -1.26
C PHE A 368 8.58 10.25 -1.80
N TYR A 369 8.45 10.35 -3.11
CA TYR A 369 7.44 11.21 -3.73
C TYR A 369 6.01 10.73 -3.47
N GLU A 370 5.75 9.45 -3.59
CA GLU A 370 4.41 8.87 -3.44
C GLU A 370 4.01 8.70 -1.98
N GLU A 371 4.84 8.06 -1.17
CA GLU A 371 4.51 7.70 0.20
C GLU A 371 4.68 8.86 1.19
N MET A 372 5.71 9.69 1.00
CA MET A 372 6.04 10.75 1.95
C MET A 372 5.40 12.08 1.61
N LEU A 373 5.20 12.38 0.34
CA LEU A 373 4.56 13.62 -0.12
C LEU A 373 3.09 13.43 -0.48
N ASN A 374 2.56 12.19 -0.41
CA ASN A 374 1.17 11.84 -0.73
C ASN A 374 0.78 12.15 -2.19
N ASN A 375 1.74 12.02 -3.10
CA ASN A 375 1.57 12.26 -4.53
C ASN A 375 1.43 10.91 -5.26
N LYS A 376 0.32 10.21 -5.07
CA LYS A 376 0.06 8.92 -5.73
C LYS A 376 0.11 9.09 -7.25
N ASN A 377 0.67 8.09 -7.93
CA ASN A 377 0.83 7.96 -9.39
C ASN A 377 1.68 9.06 -10.06
N ILE A 378 2.91 8.69 -10.44
CA ILE A 378 3.77 9.56 -11.23
C ILE A 378 3.33 9.48 -12.69
N LEU A 379 2.51 10.45 -13.11
CA LEU A 379 2.17 10.70 -14.50
C LEU A 379 3.11 11.75 -15.10
N TYR A 380 3.07 11.92 -16.41
CA TYR A 380 3.94 12.87 -17.11
C TYR A 380 3.86 14.29 -16.54
N SER A 381 2.66 14.74 -16.17
CA SER A 381 2.42 16.04 -15.52
C SER A 381 3.13 16.24 -14.18
N LYS A 382 3.50 15.14 -13.50
CA LYS A 382 4.21 15.16 -12.20
C LYS A 382 5.71 14.94 -12.31
N LYS A 383 6.23 14.66 -13.50
CA LYS A 383 7.65 14.40 -13.76
C LYS A 383 8.55 15.56 -13.32
N GLU A 384 8.19 16.79 -13.68
CA GLU A 384 8.92 18.00 -13.29
C GLU A 384 8.90 18.20 -11.77
N LYS A 385 7.75 17.92 -11.12
CA LYS A 385 7.62 18.00 -9.67
C LYS A 385 8.53 16.98 -8.99
N LEU A 386 8.55 15.74 -9.47
CA LEU A 386 9.44 14.70 -8.94
C LEU A 386 10.92 15.10 -9.09
N ILE A 387 11.32 15.61 -10.25
CA ILE A 387 12.70 16.09 -10.50
C ILE A 387 13.04 17.24 -9.53
N LYS A 388 12.09 18.15 -9.28
CA LYS A 388 12.28 19.23 -8.31
C LYS A 388 12.52 18.67 -6.91
N GLU A 389 11.69 17.74 -6.44
CA GLU A 389 11.85 17.12 -5.12
C GLU A 389 13.19 16.38 -4.98
N ILE A 390 13.65 15.67 -6.03
CA ILE A 390 14.97 15.02 -6.02
C ILE A 390 16.07 16.06 -5.86
N LYS A 391 16.01 17.19 -6.58
CA LYS A 391 17.01 18.26 -6.53
C LYS A 391 17.08 18.94 -5.16
N THR A 392 15.97 18.99 -4.43
CA THR A 392 15.89 19.56 -3.07
C THR A 392 16.02 18.50 -1.96
N ASN A 393 16.45 17.27 -2.30
CA ASN A 393 16.52 16.16 -1.34
C ASN A 393 15.21 15.95 -0.57
N PHE A 394 14.06 16.14 -1.23
CA PHE A 394 12.73 15.95 -0.62
C PHE A 394 12.54 16.78 0.66
N GLU A 395 12.86 18.08 0.61
CA GLU A 395 12.82 18.99 1.77
C GLU A 395 11.46 19.06 2.51
N ASN A 396 10.37 18.61 1.86
CA ASN A 396 9.01 18.63 2.42
C ASN A 396 8.61 17.34 3.15
N ILE A 397 9.55 16.46 3.46
CA ILE A 397 9.27 15.24 4.25
C ILE A 397 8.91 15.63 5.70
N PRO A 398 7.88 14.98 6.30
CA PRO A 398 7.39 15.33 7.63
C PRO A 398 8.41 15.10 8.76
N MET A 399 8.23 15.84 9.85
CA MET A 399 8.99 15.73 11.10
C MET A 399 10.50 16.05 10.95
N ALA A 400 11.32 15.53 11.88
CA ALA A 400 12.76 15.60 11.84
C ALA A 400 13.41 14.57 10.91
N SER A 401 12.65 14.05 9.93
CA SER A 401 13.18 13.15 8.90
C SER A 401 13.78 13.95 7.76
N TYR A 402 14.84 13.40 7.16
CA TYR A 402 15.37 13.96 5.92
C TYR A 402 15.93 12.88 5.00
N VAL A 403 16.09 13.27 3.74
CA VAL A 403 16.69 12.46 2.69
C VAL A 403 17.91 13.19 2.16
N GLU A 404 19.03 12.50 2.05
CA GLU A 404 20.24 13.00 1.39
C GLU A 404 20.63 12.01 0.31
N LEU A 405 20.55 12.44 -0.94
CA LEU A 405 21.03 11.69 -2.09
C LEU A 405 22.39 12.24 -2.52
N ASP A 406 23.38 11.37 -2.67
CA ASP A 406 24.64 11.73 -3.28
C ASP A 406 24.39 12.41 -4.64
N ARG A 407 25.19 13.43 -4.97
CA ARG A 407 25.00 14.23 -6.18
C ARG A 407 25.01 13.36 -7.45
N ILE A 408 25.89 12.37 -7.51
CA ILE A 408 25.98 11.47 -8.67
C ILE A 408 24.70 10.61 -8.78
N CYS A 409 24.17 10.15 -7.64
CA CYS A 409 22.90 9.46 -7.59
C CYS A 409 21.75 10.36 -8.08
N GLN A 410 21.68 11.60 -7.61
CA GLN A 410 20.63 12.56 -8.03
C GLN A 410 20.67 12.76 -9.56
N GLU A 411 21.84 13.12 -10.10
CA GLU A 411 22.01 13.37 -11.54
C GLU A 411 21.65 12.13 -12.37
N ARG A 412 22.04 10.94 -11.93
CA ARG A 412 21.73 9.67 -12.61
C ARG A 412 20.25 9.35 -12.56
N ILE A 413 19.61 9.47 -11.40
CA ILE A 413 18.16 9.23 -11.22
C ILE A 413 17.37 10.22 -12.06
N ILE A 414 17.71 11.51 -12.04
CA ILE A 414 17.08 12.55 -12.85
C ILE A 414 17.19 12.22 -14.34
N ASN A 415 18.41 11.92 -14.82
CA ASN A 415 18.65 11.55 -16.23
C ASN A 415 17.83 10.33 -16.65
N LYS A 416 17.61 9.35 -15.76
CA LYS A 416 16.73 8.19 -16.04
C LYS A 416 15.27 8.61 -16.09
N ILE A 417 14.79 9.39 -15.11
CA ILE A 417 13.42 9.89 -15.09
C ILE A 417 13.14 10.74 -16.34
N GLU A 418 14.08 11.56 -16.78
CA GLU A 418 13.96 12.33 -18.00
C GLU A 418 13.80 11.48 -19.26
N LYS A 419 14.49 10.34 -19.32
CA LYS A 419 14.41 9.38 -20.43
C LYS A 419 13.18 8.46 -20.35
N ILE A 420 12.58 8.28 -19.18
CA ILE A 420 11.35 7.48 -19.03
C ILE A 420 10.22 8.23 -19.71
N ASN A 421 9.62 7.60 -20.70
CA ASN A 421 8.40 8.08 -21.30
C ASN A 421 7.21 7.55 -20.49
N PHE A 422 6.78 8.33 -19.49
CA PHE A 422 5.63 7.98 -18.65
C PHE A 422 4.32 7.86 -19.46
N ASN A 423 4.26 8.48 -20.65
CA ASN A 423 3.17 8.33 -21.61
C ASN A 423 3.40 7.17 -22.61
N SER A 424 4.35 6.27 -22.35
CA SER A 424 4.44 5.06 -23.15
C SER A 424 3.20 4.18 -22.94
N LYS A 425 2.76 3.45 -23.99
CA LYS A 425 1.60 2.55 -23.88
C LYS A 425 1.73 1.55 -22.74
N ILE A 426 2.95 1.10 -22.43
CA ILE A 426 3.24 0.16 -21.34
C ILE A 426 2.99 0.83 -19.98
N MET A 427 3.54 2.02 -19.76
CA MET A 427 3.38 2.75 -18.49
C MET A 427 1.94 3.20 -18.26
N LEU A 428 1.24 3.63 -19.32
CA LEU A 428 -0.18 3.98 -19.24
C LEU A 428 -1.05 2.75 -18.96
N LYS A 429 -0.69 1.58 -19.51
CA LYS A 429 -1.36 0.33 -19.15
C LYS A 429 -1.14 -0.04 -17.70
N GLU A 430 0.09 0.01 -17.22
CA GLU A 430 0.40 -0.23 -15.78
C GLU A 430 -0.37 0.76 -14.88
N ALA A 431 -0.43 2.03 -15.25
CA ALA A 431 -1.19 3.03 -14.51
C ALA A 431 -2.70 2.78 -14.55
N TYR A 432 -3.23 2.37 -15.71
CA TYR A 432 -4.63 2.01 -15.91
C TYR A 432 -5.01 0.78 -15.07
N ASP A 433 -4.21 -0.29 -15.15
CA ASP A 433 -4.45 -1.53 -14.41
C ASP A 433 -4.32 -1.27 -12.88
N SER A 434 -3.36 -0.46 -12.46
CA SER A 434 -3.20 -0.05 -11.07
C SER A 434 -4.39 0.77 -10.57
N PHE A 435 -4.86 1.73 -11.36
CA PHE A 435 -6.02 2.55 -11.01
C PHE A 435 -7.31 1.71 -11.00
N LYS A 436 -7.50 0.82 -11.96
CA LYS A 436 -8.62 -0.12 -12.01
C LYS A 436 -8.68 -0.96 -10.71
N ASN A 437 -7.52 -1.45 -10.26
CA ASN A 437 -7.39 -2.16 -9.00
C ASN A 437 -7.64 -1.25 -7.78
N GLU A 438 -7.18 0.01 -7.80
CA GLU A 438 -7.36 0.97 -6.69
C GLU A 438 -8.84 1.25 -6.40
N ILE A 439 -9.67 1.31 -7.46
CA ILE A 439 -11.12 1.54 -7.32
C ILE A 439 -11.94 0.25 -7.23
N GLY A 440 -11.28 -0.90 -7.26
CA GLY A 440 -11.90 -2.19 -7.00
C GLY A 440 -12.65 -2.80 -8.17
N LYS A 441 -12.27 -2.51 -9.41
CA LYS A 441 -12.83 -3.17 -10.60
C LYS A 441 -12.00 -4.38 -11.00
N ASN A 442 -12.68 -5.49 -11.30
CA ASN A 442 -12.07 -6.73 -11.76
C ASN A 442 -11.55 -6.64 -13.19
N ASP A 443 -10.73 -7.61 -13.60
CA ASP A 443 -10.21 -7.71 -14.99
C ASP A 443 -11.34 -7.73 -16.03
N ASP A 444 -12.50 -8.28 -15.69
CA ASP A 444 -13.68 -8.38 -16.57
C ASP A 444 -14.56 -7.12 -16.56
N GLU A 445 -14.36 -6.19 -15.62
CA GLU A 445 -15.12 -4.94 -15.52
C GLU A 445 -14.37 -3.83 -16.25
N ILE A 446 -15.08 -3.02 -17.01
CA ILE A 446 -14.51 -1.90 -17.78
C ILE A 446 -14.54 -0.64 -16.89
N LEU A 447 -13.46 0.15 -16.91
CA LEU A 447 -13.44 1.47 -16.29
C LEU A 447 -14.41 2.41 -17.01
N GLU A 448 -15.27 3.06 -16.26
CA GLU A 448 -16.14 4.12 -16.75
C GLU A 448 -15.50 5.49 -16.57
N ILE A 449 -15.93 6.49 -17.32
CA ILE A 449 -15.42 7.86 -17.21
C ILE A 449 -15.57 8.40 -15.78
N LEU A 450 -16.65 8.04 -15.11
CA LEU A 450 -16.95 8.48 -13.74
C LEU A 450 -16.02 7.87 -12.68
N ASP A 451 -15.36 6.76 -12.98
CA ASP A 451 -14.37 6.17 -12.10
C ASP A 451 -13.15 7.08 -11.91
N PHE A 452 -12.91 7.98 -12.87
CA PHE A 452 -11.77 8.89 -12.86
C PHE A 452 -11.99 10.18 -12.05
N ASP A 453 -13.06 10.29 -11.27
CA ASP A 453 -13.29 11.42 -10.35
C ASP A 453 -12.10 11.66 -9.41
N ARG A 454 -11.40 10.60 -9.04
CA ARG A 454 -10.22 10.62 -8.17
C ARG A 454 -8.88 10.69 -8.90
N ASN A 455 -8.86 10.48 -10.22
CA ASN A 455 -7.64 10.48 -11.03
C ASN A 455 -7.87 11.04 -12.44
N ILE A 456 -8.37 12.25 -12.51
CA ILE A 456 -8.65 12.93 -13.78
C ILE A 456 -7.40 13.08 -14.66
N GLU A 457 -6.20 13.17 -14.05
CA GLU A 457 -4.93 13.28 -14.78
C GLU A 457 -4.67 12.02 -15.63
N LEU A 458 -4.93 10.83 -15.09
CA LEU A 458 -4.79 9.57 -15.84
C LEU A 458 -5.76 9.52 -17.02
N PHE A 459 -7.02 9.95 -16.81
CA PHE A 459 -8.01 10.05 -17.87
C PHE A 459 -7.52 10.96 -19.01
N ILE A 460 -7.01 12.17 -18.69
CA ILE A 460 -6.48 13.12 -19.65
C ILE A 460 -5.32 12.51 -20.46
N GLU A 461 -4.40 11.83 -19.79
CA GLU A 461 -3.24 11.24 -20.45
C GLU A 461 -3.62 10.06 -21.36
N LEU A 462 -4.58 9.22 -20.93
CA LEU A 462 -5.14 8.14 -21.75
C LEU A 462 -5.84 8.69 -22.99
N SER A 463 -6.75 9.65 -22.79
CA SER A 463 -7.48 10.28 -23.89
C SER A 463 -6.55 11.00 -24.87
N SER A 464 -5.54 11.71 -24.37
CA SER A 464 -4.53 12.38 -25.20
C SER A 464 -3.67 11.38 -25.99
N LYS A 465 -3.24 10.28 -25.37
CA LYS A 465 -2.35 9.29 -26.00
C LYS A 465 -3.03 8.46 -27.06
N TYR A 466 -4.29 8.09 -26.84
CA TYR A 466 -5.05 7.20 -27.72
C TYR A 466 -6.06 7.92 -28.60
N GLY A 467 -6.18 9.25 -28.47
CA GLY A 467 -7.13 10.08 -29.22
C GLY A 467 -8.50 10.21 -28.57
N SER A 468 -8.92 9.23 -27.79
CA SER A 468 -10.09 9.25 -26.91
C SER A 468 -9.95 8.19 -25.82
N PHE A 469 -10.67 8.37 -24.71
CA PHE A 469 -10.71 7.36 -23.64
C PHE A 469 -11.32 6.04 -24.12
N TYR A 470 -12.35 6.09 -24.96
CA TYR A 470 -12.90 4.90 -25.62
C TYR A 470 -11.82 4.13 -26.39
N THR A 471 -10.99 4.83 -27.18
CA THR A 471 -9.90 4.19 -27.92
C THR A 471 -8.83 3.64 -26.98
N ALA A 472 -8.56 4.32 -25.85
CA ALA A 472 -7.68 3.80 -24.81
C ALA A 472 -8.22 2.49 -24.22
N GLN A 473 -9.48 2.45 -23.82
CA GLN A 473 -10.13 1.25 -23.31
C GLN A 473 -10.05 0.08 -24.30
N LYS A 474 -10.38 0.31 -25.58
CA LYS A 474 -10.30 -0.73 -26.64
C LYS A 474 -8.89 -1.31 -26.80
N ASN A 475 -7.85 -0.53 -26.50
CA ASN A 475 -6.46 -0.98 -26.59
C ASN A 475 -5.92 -1.61 -25.29
N LEU A 476 -6.50 -1.30 -24.16
CA LEU A 476 -6.00 -1.69 -22.84
C LEU A 476 -6.79 -2.86 -22.24
N GLU A 477 -8.09 -2.95 -22.53
CA GLU A 477 -8.96 -4.02 -22.03
C GLU A 477 -8.84 -5.27 -22.89
N SER A 478 -8.95 -6.44 -22.25
CA SER A 478 -8.94 -7.75 -22.93
C SER A 478 -10.32 -8.14 -23.46
N ASN A 479 -11.36 -7.50 -22.96
CA ASN A 479 -12.75 -7.78 -23.33
C ASN A 479 -13.18 -6.97 -24.55
N SER A 480 -14.10 -7.51 -25.35
CA SER A 480 -14.65 -6.81 -26.51
C SER A 480 -15.51 -5.64 -26.07
N ILE A 481 -15.07 -4.43 -26.37
CA ILE A 481 -15.87 -3.22 -26.24
C ILE A 481 -16.66 -3.04 -27.54
N ASP A 482 -17.94 -2.69 -27.42
CA ASP A 482 -18.82 -2.43 -28.56
C ASP A 482 -18.19 -1.47 -29.56
N GLU A 483 -18.29 -1.78 -30.85
CA GLU A 483 -17.71 -0.94 -31.90
C GLU A 483 -18.54 0.33 -32.11
N LEU A 484 -17.90 1.48 -31.86
CA LEU A 484 -18.45 2.78 -32.24
C LEU A 484 -18.01 3.13 -33.68
N ASN A 485 -18.88 3.85 -34.40
CA ASN A 485 -18.51 4.36 -35.72
C ASN A 485 -17.52 5.53 -35.60
N PHE A 486 -16.84 5.86 -36.71
CA PHE A 486 -15.78 6.87 -36.73
C PHE A 486 -16.25 8.25 -36.26
N SER A 487 -17.44 8.68 -36.67
CA SER A 487 -18.01 9.98 -36.26
C SER A 487 -18.30 10.06 -34.77
N ASN A 488 -18.71 8.96 -34.14
CA ASN A 488 -18.92 8.90 -32.70
C ASN A 488 -17.58 8.98 -31.93
N ILE A 489 -16.51 8.38 -32.45
CA ILE A 489 -15.17 8.45 -31.86
C ILE A 489 -14.61 9.89 -31.95
N GLU A 490 -14.77 10.55 -33.08
CA GLU A 490 -14.37 11.96 -33.24
C GLU A 490 -15.14 12.89 -32.29
N PHE A 491 -16.44 12.68 -32.18
CA PHE A 491 -17.30 13.42 -31.25
C PHE A 491 -16.88 13.20 -29.80
N LEU A 492 -16.64 11.95 -29.39
CA LEU A 492 -16.13 11.64 -28.06
C LEU A 492 -14.77 12.29 -27.79
N SER A 493 -13.84 12.23 -28.75
CA SER A 493 -12.54 12.89 -28.64
C SER A 493 -12.65 14.40 -28.48
N TYR A 494 -13.58 15.03 -29.20
CA TYR A 494 -13.87 16.45 -29.07
C TYR A 494 -14.44 16.78 -27.70
N LEU A 495 -15.43 16.03 -27.22
CA LEU A 495 -16.02 16.18 -25.89
C LEU A 495 -14.99 16.02 -24.79
N GLU A 496 -14.19 14.96 -24.84
CA GLU A 496 -13.16 14.68 -23.84
C GLU A 496 -12.14 15.82 -23.74
N LYS A 497 -11.72 16.40 -24.86
CA LYS A 497 -10.83 17.58 -24.88
C LYS A 497 -11.45 18.80 -24.22
N LYS A 498 -12.75 19.00 -24.36
CA LYS A 498 -13.48 20.09 -23.74
C LYS A 498 -13.73 19.82 -22.25
N LEU A 499 -14.04 18.59 -21.90
CA LEU A 499 -14.37 18.15 -20.54
C LEU A 499 -13.17 18.13 -19.59
N THR A 500 -11.94 18.01 -20.11
CA THR A 500 -10.70 18.07 -19.29
C THR A 500 -10.48 19.41 -18.60
N LEU A 501 -11.26 20.43 -18.96
CA LEU A 501 -11.26 21.76 -18.32
C LEU A 501 -12.36 21.91 -17.25
N VAL A 502 -13.23 20.90 -17.06
CA VAL A 502 -14.45 21.03 -16.25
C VAL A 502 -14.60 19.86 -15.29
N GLU A 503 -15.24 20.08 -14.15
CA GLU A 503 -15.41 19.17 -13.03
C GLU A 503 -16.20 17.88 -13.36
N PRO A 504 -16.15 16.83 -12.50
CA PRO A 504 -16.78 15.51 -12.70
C PRO A 504 -18.26 15.51 -13.06
N PHE A 505 -18.96 16.58 -12.73
CA PHE A 505 -20.39 16.78 -13.04
C PHE A 505 -20.72 16.79 -14.53
N THR A 506 -19.80 17.22 -15.36
CA THR A 506 -20.00 17.30 -16.81
C THR A 506 -20.15 15.90 -17.39
N TYR A 507 -19.41 14.91 -16.85
CA TYR A 507 -19.50 13.52 -17.27
C TYR A 507 -20.84 12.89 -16.88
N LEU A 508 -21.35 13.18 -15.68
CA LEU A 508 -22.67 12.73 -15.24
C LEU A 508 -23.78 13.26 -16.13
N ILE A 509 -23.65 14.51 -16.56
CA ILE A 509 -24.60 15.12 -17.48
C ILE A 509 -24.52 14.42 -18.85
N MET A 510 -23.33 14.16 -19.35
CA MET A 510 -23.12 13.48 -20.63
C MET A 510 -23.61 12.03 -20.60
N ASP A 511 -23.36 11.30 -19.51
CA ASP A 511 -23.80 9.92 -19.34
C ASP A 511 -25.35 9.82 -19.34
N LEU A 512 -26.06 10.83 -18.81
CA LEU A 512 -27.52 10.90 -18.92
C LEU A 512 -28.00 11.01 -20.37
N PHE A 513 -27.24 11.72 -21.23
CA PHE A 513 -27.58 11.87 -22.65
C PHE A 513 -27.21 10.65 -23.49
N LEU A 514 -26.24 9.84 -23.03
CA LEU A 514 -25.75 8.64 -23.72
C LEU A 514 -26.43 7.34 -23.29
N ASP A 515 -27.29 7.37 -22.27
CA ASP A 515 -27.96 6.19 -21.72
C ASP A 515 -28.87 5.54 -22.78
N LYS A 516 -28.46 4.38 -23.31
CA LYS A 516 -29.08 3.64 -24.41
C LYS A 516 -30.50 3.15 -24.10
N ASP A 517 -30.83 2.91 -22.83
CA ASP A 517 -32.10 2.31 -22.40
C ASP A 517 -33.24 3.31 -22.27
N LYS A 518 -32.93 4.59 -22.26
CA LYS A 518 -33.93 5.66 -22.18
C LYS A 518 -33.92 6.45 -23.49
N LYS A 519 -34.98 6.29 -24.28
CA LYS A 519 -35.36 7.23 -25.34
C LYS A 519 -35.73 8.60 -24.73
N ILE A 520 -34.83 9.15 -23.90
CA ILE A 520 -35.09 10.43 -23.25
C ILE A 520 -34.71 11.50 -24.26
N LYS A 521 -35.74 12.11 -24.86
CA LYS A 521 -35.56 13.25 -25.75
C LYS A 521 -35.20 14.54 -25.00
N ASN A 522 -35.52 14.63 -23.71
CA ASN A 522 -35.35 15.83 -22.88
C ASN A 522 -34.90 15.43 -21.48
N ILE A 523 -33.84 16.05 -20.98
CA ILE A 523 -33.29 15.85 -19.61
C ILE A 523 -33.54 17.13 -18.80
N THR A 524 -34.00 16.97 -17.58
CA THR A 524 -34.24 18.07 -16.64
C THR A 524 -33.12 18.21 -15.62
N GLU A 525 -32.97 19.38 -15.00
CA GLU A 525 -32.06 19.61 -13.86
C GLU A 525 -32.29 18.59 -12.73
N ASN A 526 -33.55 18.18 -12.52
CA ASN A 526 -33.92 17.18 -11.52
C ASN A 526 -33.44 15.78 -11.85
N ASP A 527 -33.38 15.40 -13.13
CA ASP A 527 -32.83 14.10 -13.57
C ASP A 527 -31.35 14.03 -13.28
N ILE A 528 -30.62 15.13 -13.54
CA ILE A 528 -29.19 15.27 -13.24
C ILE A 528 -28.96 15.16 -11.72
N LEU A 529 -29.72 15.89 -10.92
CA LEU A 529 -29.63 15.85 -9.46
C LEU A 529 -29.94 14.44 -8.89
N LYS A 530 -30.94 13.76 -9.44
CA LYS A 530 -31.32 12.41 -9.00
C LYS A 530 -30.23 11.40 -9.31
N LYS A 531 -29.66 11.45 -10.51
CA LYS A 531 -28.55 10.56 -10.89
C LYS A 531 -27.32 10.82 -10.04
N TYR A 532 -27.00 12.09 -9.81
CA TYR A 532 -25.90 12.48 -8.93
C TYR A 532 -26.06 11.97 -7.50
N LYS A 533 -27.23 12.13 -6.90
CA LYS A 533 -27.51 11.61 -5.55
C LYS A 533 -27.39 10.09 -5.47
N ASN A 534 -27.81 9.37 -6.49
CA ASN A 534 -27.72 7.92 -6.55
C ASN A 534 -26.25 7.45 -6.72
N TYR A 535 -25.46 8.19 -7.51
CA TYR A 535 -24.08 7.80 -7.82
C TYR A 535 -23.13 8.02 -6.64
N PHE A 536 -23.24 9.16 -5.96
CA PHE A 536 -22.35 9.52 -4.83
C PHE A 536 -22.92 9.16 -3.46
N ASN A 537 -24.09 8.53 -3.38
CA ASN A 537 -24.78 8.17 -2.13
C ASN A 537 -24.90 9.36 -1.14
N ILE A 538 -25.04 10.58 -1.67
CA ILE A 538 -25.12 11.82 -0.89
C ILE A 538 -26.58 12.20 -0.66
N LEU A 539 -27.00 12.27 0.60
CA LEU A 539 -28.38 12.57 1.01
C LEU A 539 -28.82 14.03 0.72
N GLU A 540 -27.88 14.98 0.71
CA GLU A 540 -28.17 16.40 0.44
C GLU A 540 -27.11 17.02 -0.48
N PHE A 541 -27.51 17.34 -1.71
CA PHE A 541 -26.71 18.17 -2.61
C PHE A 541 -27.44 19.49 -2.85
N LYS A 542 -26.82 20.61 -2.41
CA LYS A 542 -27.43 21.96 -2.48
C LYS A 542 -26.88 22.83 -3.61
N ASN A 543 -25.87 22.37 -4.36
CA ASN A 543 -25.20 23.23 -5.33
C ASN A 543 -25.81 23.17 -6.73
N THR A 544 -27.04 23.66 -6.87
CA THR A 544 -27.73 23.83 -8.15
C THR A 544 -27.05 24.88 -9.05
N TYR A 545 -26.22 25.74 -8.48
CA TYR A 545 -25.48 26.78 -9.23
C TYR A 545 -24.44 26.17 -10.16
N LEU A 546 -23.71 25.16 -9.70
CA LEU A 546 -22.67 24.50 -10.49
C LEU A 546 -23.28 23.78 -11.71
N ILE A 547 -24.37 23.04 -11.50
CA ILE A 547 -25.10 22.37 -12.59
C ILE A 547 -25.59 23.39 -13.63
N LYS A 548 -26.15 24.51 -13.19
CA LYS A 548 -26.62 25.58 -14.07
C LYS A 548 -25.48 26.22 -14.87
N ARG A 549 -24.32 26.37 -14.26
CA ARG A 549 -23.12 26.90 -14.93
C ARG A 549 -22.64 25.95 -16.03
N ILE A 550 -22.51 24.65 -15.73
CA ILE A 550 -22.10 23.64 -16.68
C ILE A 550 -23.08 23.53 -17.86
N LEU A 551 -24.39 23.49 -17.57
CA LEU A 551 -25.41 23.45 -18.61
C LEU A 551 -25.36 24.71 -19.51
N LYS A 552 -25.06 25.88 -18.94
CA LYS A 552 -24.89 27.13 -19.69
C LYS A 552 -23.66 27.04 -20.60
N GLU A 553 -22.54 26.57 -20.11
CA GLU A 553 -21.30 26.40 -20.90
C GLU A 553 -21.52 25.38 -22.05
N LEU A 554 -22.21 24.27 -21.81
CA LEU A 554 -22.55 23.30 -22.86
C LEU A 554 -23.52 23.84 -23.92
N ILE A 555 -24.38 24.80 -23.58
CA ILE A 555 -25.23 25.50 -24.52
C ILE A 555 -24.42 26.54 -25.32
N GLU A 556 -23.56 27.32 -24.67
CA GLU A 556 -22.67 28.27 -25.31
C GLU A 556 -21.70 27.62 -26.30
N ASP A 557 -21.27 26.38 -26.02
CA ASP A 557 -20.45 25.55 -26.90
C ASP A 557 -21.28 24.83 -27.99
N GLU A 558 -22.57 25.11 -28.14
CA GLU A 558 -23.51 24.47 -29.09
C GLU A 558 -23.64 22.95 -28.95
N ILE A 559 -23.27 22.38 -27.81
CA ILE A 559 -23.38 20.93 -27.53
C ILE A 559 -24.81 20.55 -27.13
N LEU A 560 -25.50 21.44 -26.42
CA LEU A 560 -26.88 21.24 -25.98
C LEU A 560 -27.77 22.34 -26.54
N ASP A 561 -28.96 21.94 -27.02
CA ASP A 561 -30.05 22.84 -27.36
C ASP A 561 -30.97 23.00 -26.16
N PHE A 562 -31.47 24.22 -25.99
CA PHE A 562 -32.39 24.59 -24.94
C PHE A 562 -33.81 24.74 -25.48
N GLU A 563 -34.78 23.99 -25.00
CA GLU A 563 -36.20 24.16 -25.28
C GLU A 563 -36.93 24.77 -24.08
N SER A 564 -37.44 26.02 -24.22
CA SER A 564 -38.31 26.61 -23.24
C SER A 564 -39.77 26.17 -23.49
N ASN A 565 -40.30 25.30 -22.62
CA ASN A 565 -41.74 25.07 -22.57
C ASN A 565 -42.40 26.20 -21.77
N SER A 566 -43.34 26.91 -22.41
CA SER A 566 -44.01 28.07 -21.85
C SER A 566 -45.03 27.77 -20.72
N GLU A 567 -45.29 26.48 -20.42
CA GLU A 567 -46.29 26.08 -19.43
C GLU A 567 -45.78 25.76 -18.03
N PHE A 568 -44.46 25.58 -17.83
CA PHE A 568 -43.90 25.33 -16.49
C PHE A 568 -42.67 26.18 -16.25
N LYS A 569 -42.83 27.24 -15.48
CA LYS A 569 -41.75 28.21 -15.15
C LYS A 569 -40.52 27.66 -14.42
N ASN A 570 -40.49 26.35 -14.03
CA ASN A 570 -39.43 25.75 -13.20
C ASN A 570 -38.75 24.51 -13.78
N ASN A 571 -39.13 23.98 -14.96
CA ASN A 571 -38.47 22.84 -15.58
C ASN A 571 -37.89 23.23 -16.95
N LYS A 572 -36.57 23.33 -17.02
CA LYS A 572 -35.81 23.50 -18.26
C LYS A 572 -35.45 22.15 -18.83
N ASN A 573 -35.75 21.94 -20.12
CA ASN A 573 -35.43 20.72 -20.84
C ASN A 573 -34.20 20.96 -21.73
N TYR A 574 -33.29 20.01 -21.76
CA TYR A 574 -32.07 20.05 -22.54
C TYR A 574 -32.02 18.83 -23.47
N LYS A 575 -31.49 18.99 -24.66
CA LYS A 575 -31.26 17.90 -25.63
C LYS A 575 -29.92 18.11 -26.35
N ILE A 576 -29.34 17.02 -26.87
CA ILE A 576 -28.12 17.13 -27.70
C ILE A 576 -28.46 17.90 -28.98
N SER A 577 -27.60 18.88 -29.31
CA SER A 577 -27.74 19.66 -30.53
C SER A 577 -27.67 18.79 -31.78
N LYS A 578 -28.45 19.13 -32.81
CA LYS A 578 -28.42 18.44 -34.11
C LYS A 578 -27.32 18.92 -35.04
N LYS A 579 -26.51 19.89 -34.61
CA LYS A 579 -25.38 20.40 -35.39
C LYS A 579 -24.12 19.53 -35.12
#